data_981d40aaf99aefce2ed7f4f8bf0dc6a2
#
_entry.id   981d40aaf99aefce2ed7f4f8bf0dc6a2
#
_cell.length_a   1.000
_cell.length_b   1.000
_cell.length_c   1.000
_cell.angle_alpha   90.00
_cell.angle_beta   90.00
_cell.angle_gamma   90.00
#
_symmetry.space_group_name_H-M   'P 1'
#
loop_
_entity.id
_entity.type
_entity.pdbx_description
1 polymer ?
#
loop_
_entity_poly.entity_id
_entity_poly.type
_entity_poly.pdbx_seq_one_letter_code
_entity_poly.pdbx_strand_id
1 'polypeptide(L)'
;MNPFDFCGPITDQKYYNWKNIYSVAYDKNSTSPYTKTRVILMNGCETEQIFFLHQFSRNCSNNDLRREIAKLRRIEQQQQKLVQCLKPINENILEETILYELLAVDLTAKLAKCEPDMYVKQALDFALLEDFDHLYRYSNLMKLEYGKNAEYLVGRYTEIMPARPTISHHRHPVDTIRRATNSEASTITKLHCNIITAAEQQTMNFYMNVCNLYPSDLGRRLYQEIGMVEEDHVTHYGSLLNTNMTFLENLVMHMYTACYLYYSCLQDEDNQQAKCVWKECFYQEIANLKKSAELLKKYENKHWSCVIADGAFPDLLTLGPNVEYIRDIIKNTVTNTSLKEDYCPVDLIPLDSDFFEYQAIV
;
A
#
# COMPACT_ATOMS: atom_id res chain seq x y z
N MET A 1 0.46 -22.05 2.05
CA MET A 1 -0.86 -22.24 2.70
C MET A 1 -1.95 -21.84 1.71
N ASN A 2 -3.07 -22.60 1.63
CA ASN A 2 -4.25 -22.21 0.83
C ASN A 2 -5.35 -21.70 1.80
N PRO A 3 -5.73 -20.41 1.77
CA PRO A 3 -6.73 -19.86 2.68
C PRO A 3 -8.15 -20.36 2.40
N PHE A 4 -8.47 -20.80 1.19
CA PHE A 4 -9.79 -21.37 0.86
C PHE A 4 -10.03 -22.72 1.54
N ASP A 5 -8.96 -23.50 1.79
CA ASP A 5 -9.01 -24.81 2.44
C ASP A 5 -8.72 -24.75 3.95
N PHE A 6 -8.58 -23.55 4.51
CA PHE A 6 -8.24 -23.37 5.91
C PHE A 6 -9.32 -23.94 6.85
N CYS A 7 -8.91 -24.87 7.73
CA CYS A 7 -9.79 -25.56 8.69
C CYS A 7 -9.60 -25.09 10.14
N GLY A 8 -8.90 -23.97 10.36
CA GLY A 8 -8.71 -23.40 11.69
C GLY A 8 -9.98 -22.72 12.25
N PRO A 9 -9.88 -22.13 13.43
CA PRO A 9 -10.99 -21.38 13.99
C PRO A 9 -11.37 -20.24 13.05
N ILE A 10 -12.62 -20.23 12.61
CA ILE A 10 -13.21 -19.11 11.89
C ILE A 10 -13.95 -18.29 12.93
N THR A 11 -13.55 -17.04 13.10
CA THR A 11 -14.29 -16.15 13.97
C THR A 11 -15.64 -15.89 13.31
N ASP A 12 -16.75 -16.20 14.02
CA ASP A 12 -18.06 -15.75 13.58
C ASP A 12 -17.99 -14.24 13.33
N GLN A 13 -18.62 -13.80 12.24
CA GLN A 13 -18.71 -12.38 11.87
C GLN A 13 -19.51 -11.63 12.96
N LYS A 14 -18.91 -11.44 14.12
CA LYS A 14 -19.49 -10.68 15.22
C LYS A 14 -19.18 -9.21 15.02
N TYR A 15 -20.23 -8.42 15.04
CA TYR A 15 -20.03 -6.99 15.18
C TYR A 15 -19.50 -6.72 16.58
N TYR A 16 -18.29 -6.18 16.66
CA TYR A 16 -17.74 -5.73 17.93
C TYR A 16 -18.55 -4.57 18.47
N ASN A 17 -18.77 -4.58 19.77
CA ASN A 17 -19.11 -3.38 20.51
C ASN A 17 -17.91 -2.42 20.39
N TRP A 18 -18.15 -1.13 20.23
CA TRP A 18 -17.08 -0.13 20.14
C TRP A 18 -16.05 -0.21 21.28
N LYS A 19 -16.44 -0.68 22.46
CA LYS A 19 -15.54 -0.93 23.60
C LYS A 19 -14.54 -2.05 23.36
N ASN A 20 -14.86 -2.96 22.48
CA ASN A 20 -14.01 -4.11 22.12
C ASN A 20 -13.14 -3.83 20.90
N ILE A 21 -13.39 -2.70 20.20
CA ILE A 21 -12.58 -2.24 19.06
C ILE A 21 -11.46 -1.35 19.60
N TYR A 22 -10.64 -1.88 20.50
CA TYR A 22 -9.55 -1.14 21.10
C TYR A 22 -8.38 -2.06 21.39
N SER A 23 -7.32 -1.93 20.61
CA SER A 23 -6.05 -2.62 20.84
C SER A 23 -5.14 -1.80 21.77
N VAL A 24 -4.20 -2.47 22.40
CA VAL A 24 -3.17 -1.82 23.20
C VAL A 24 -2.09 -1.25 22.27
N ALA A 25 -1.86 0.06 22.38
CA ALA A 25 -0.86 0.74 21.57
C ALA A 25 0.56 0.21 21.88
N TYR A 26 1.39 0.14 20.83
CA TYR A 26 2.78 -0.19 21.01
C TYR A 26 3.56 0.95 21.69
N ASP A 27 4.70 0.64 22.30
CA ASP A 27 5.61 1.67 22.82
C ASP A 27 6.51 2.19 21.69
N LYS A 28 6.44 3.50 21.42
CA LYS A 28 7.14 4.12 20.29
C LYS A 28 8.67 4.01 20.37
N ASN A 29 9.25 3.89 21.56
CA ASN A 29 10.69 3.92 21.76
C ASN A 29 11.33 2.53 21.71
N SER A 30 10.58 1.48 22.07
CA SER A 30 11.09 0.11 22.14
C SER A 30 10.58 -0.80 21.02
N THR A 31 9.58 -0.37 20.26
CA THR A 31 9.00 -1.17 19.18
C THR A 31 9.81 -1.03 17.88
N SER A 32 10.03 -2.16 17.21
CA SER A 32 10.72 -2.20 15.92
C SER A 32 10.08 -1.25 14.90
N PRO A 33 10.86 -0.54 14.08
CA PRO A 33 10.33 0.23 12.95
C PRO A 33 9.44 -0.62 12.03
N TYR A 34 9.77 -1.90 11.82
CA TYR A 34 8.97 -2.77 10.95
C TYR A 34 7.63 -3.23 11.54
N THR A 35 7.48 -3.29 12.86
CA THR A 35 6.14 -3.40 13.47
C THR A 35 5.29 -2.17 13.13
N LYS A 36 5.88 -0.97 13.21
CA LYS A 36 5.18 0.29 12.91
C LYS A 36 4.80 0.37 11.42
N THR A 37 5.70 0.00 10.53
CA THR A 37 5.40 -0.05 9.08
C THR A 37 4.31 -1.06 8.75
N ARG A 38 4.27 -2.23 9.43
CA ARG A 38 3.16 -3.18 9.27
C ARG A 38 1.82 -2.59 9.71
N VAL A 39 1.78 -1.82 10.80
CA VAL A 39 0.56 -1.13 11.24
C VAL A 39 0.08 -0.13 10.17
N ILE A 40 1.00 0.61 9.57
CA ILE A 40 0.68 1.54 8.47
C ILE A 40 0.15 0.77 7.25
N LEU A 41 0.86 -0.27 6.80
CA LEU A 41 0.46 -1.09 5.66
C LEU A 41 -0.93 -1.69 5.84
N MET A 42 -1.18 -2.30 7.00
CA MET A 42 -2.48 -2.95 7.26
C MET A 42 -3.62 -1.94 7.37
N ASN A 43 -3.36 -0.76 7.95
CA ASN A 43 -4.35 0.32 7.94
C ASN A 43 -4.67 0.80 6.50
N GLY A 44 -3.68 0.82 5.61
CA GLY A 44 -3.85 1.11 4.17
C GLY A 44 -4.71 0.06 3.47
N CYS A 45 -4.40 -1.20 3.68
CA CYS A 45 -5.17 -2.32 3.15
C CYS A 45 -6.66 -2.23 3.55
N GLU A 46 -6.94 -2.01 4.82
CA GLU A 46 -8.31 -1.87 5.32
C GLU A 46 -9.04 -0.64 4.73
N THR A 47 -8.32 0.47 4.59
CA THR A 47 -8.88 1.70 3.99
C THR A 47 -9.28 1.47 2.54
N GLU A 48 -8.41 0.85 1.75
CA GLU A 48 -8.67 0.51 0.35
C GLU A 48 -9.85 -0.46 0.21
N GLN A 49 -9.93 -1.47 1.06
CA GLN A 49 -11.06 -2.38 1.07
C GLN A 49 -12.39 -1.69 1.36
N ILE A 50 -12.41 -0.77 2.32
CA ILE A 50 -13.60 0.02 2.65
C ILE A 50 -14.01 0.88 1.45
N PHE A 51 -13.06 1.53 0.77
CA PHE A 51 -13.32 2.31 -0.43
C PHE A 51 -13.89 1.45 -1.56
N PHE A 52 -13.26 0.33 -1.85
CA PHE A 52 -13.74 -0.63 -2.83
C PHE A 52 -15.17 -1.10 -2.52
N LEU A 53 -15.46 -1.51 -1.29
CA LEU A 53 -16.78 -1.98 -0.88
C LEU A 53 -17.85 -0.87 -0.96
N HIS A 54 -17.48 0.40 -0.74
CA HIS A 54 -18.37 1.53 -0.99
C HIS A 54 -18.68 1.69 -2.49
N GLN A 55 -17.66 1.62 -3.36
CA GLN A 55 -17.85 1.72 -4.81
C GLN A 55 -18.67 0.55 -5.34
N PHE A 56 -18.39 -0.66 -4.90
CA PHE A 56 -19.18 -1.83 -5.24
C PHE A 56 -20.65 -1.63 -4.84
N SER A 57 -20.92 -1.21 -3.60
CA SER A 57 -22.30 -0.98 -3.13
C SER A 57 -23.05 0.07 -3.95
N ARG A 58 -22.37 1.15 -4.38
CA ARG A 58 -22.95 2.21 -5.21
C ARG A 58 -23.29 1.74 -6.62
N ASN A 59 -22.54 0.77 -7.15
CA ASN A 59 -22.72 0.22 -8.50
C ASN A 59 -23.52 -1.10 -8.52
N CYS A 60 -24.04 -1.56 -7.39
CA CYS A 60 -24.80 -2.77 -7.26
C CYS A 60 -26.30 -2.48 -7.12
N SER A 61 -27.13 -2.95 -8.05
CA SER A 61 -28.59 -2.81 -8.01
C SER A 61 -29.29 -3.87 -7.16
N ASN A 62 -28.64 -4.99 -6.85
CA ASN A 62 -29.21 -6.09 -6.08
C ASN A 62 -29.14 -5.80 -4.57
N ASN A 63 -30.30 -5.61 -3.93
CA ASN A 63 -30.37 -5.28 -2.51
C ASN A 63 -29.86 -6.39 -1.58
N ASP A 64 -30.02 -7.65 -1.93
CA ASP A 64 -29.53 -8.75 -1.08
C ASP A 64 -28.01 -8.82 -1.12
N LEU A 65 -27.42 -8.65 -2.31
CA LEU A 65 -25.97 -8.53 -2.45
C LEU A 65 -25.44 -7.30 -1.72
N ARG A 66 -26.11 -6.14 -1.83
CA ARG A 66 -25.74 -4.92 -1.08
C ARG A 66 -25.72 -5.12 0.42
N ARG A 67 -26.63 -5.93 0.97
CA ARG A 67 -26.63 -6.29 2.41
C ARG A 67 -25.40 -7.11 2.78
N GLU A 68 -25.02 -8.08 1.97
CA GLU A 68 -23.81 -8.88 2.20
C GLU A 68 -22.54 -8.00 2.13
N ILE A 69 -22.44 -7.14 1.11
CA ILE A 69 -21.33 -6.16 0.99
C ILE A 69 -21.28 -5.24 2.23
N ALA A 70 -22.43 -4.80 2.74
CA ALA A 70 -22.48 -3.95 3.93
C ALA A 70 -21.99 -4.65 5.21
N LYS A 71 -22.22 -5.97 5.33
CA LYS A 71 -21.69 -6.77 6.43
C LYS A 71 -20.15 -6.88 6.36
N LEU A 72 -19.62 -7.23 5.18
CA LEU A 72 -18.17 -7.27 4.95
C LEU A 72 -17.55 -5.92 5.29
N ARG A 73 -18.01 -4.82 4.67
CA ARG A 73 -17.51 -3.48 4.94
C ARG A 73 -17.52 -3.12 6.43
N ARG A 74 -18.52 -3.59 7.19
CA ARG A 74 -18.58 -3.31 8.62
C ARG A 74 -17.47 -4.03 9.39
N ILE A 75 -17.07 -5.21 8.95
CA ILE A 75 -15.96 -5.96 9.53
C ILE A 75 -14.63 -5.26 9.22
N GLU A 76 -14.37 -4.95 7.95
CA GLU A 76 -13.18 -4.19 7.53
C GLU A 76 -13.02 -2.89 8.33
N GLN A 77 -14.11 -2.14 8.50
CA GLN A 77 -14.09 -0.91 9.29
C GLN A 77 -13.72 -1.14 10.77
N GLN A 78 -14.09 -2.28 11.34
CA GLN A 78 -13.73 -2.65 12.71
C GLN A 78 -12.26 -3.07 12.79
N GLN A 79 -11.78 -3.84 11.83
CA GLN A 79 -10.37 -4.23 11.71
C GLN A 79 -9.49 -3.00 11.56
N GLN A 80 -9.85 -2.06 10.67
CA GLN A 80 -9.14 -0.79 10.53
C GLN A 80 -9.00 -0.07 11.87
N LYS A 81 -10.05 -0.04 12.71
CA LYS A 81 -9.98 0.58 14.03
C LYS A 81 -9.07 -0.17 15.01
N LEU A 82 -9.10 -1.51 14.99
CA LEU A 82 -8.19 -2.33 15.78
C LEU A 82 -6.73 -2.06 15.41
N VAL A 83 -6.43 -2.02 14.12
CA VAL A 83 -5.09 -1.72 13.59
C VAL A 83 -4.66 -0.31 13.97
N GLN A 84 -5.52 0.70 13.72
CA GLN A 84 -5.22 2.10 14.03
C GLN A 84 -4.96 2.34 15.52
N CYS A 85 -5.65 1.64 16.40
CA CYS A 85 -5.45 1.75 17.85
C CYS A 85 -4.12 1.15 18.36
N LEU A 86 -3.37 0.44 17.51
CA LEU A 86 -1.99 0.03 17.83
C LEU A 86 -1.02 1.22 17.85
N LYS A 87 -1.34 2.32 17.17
CA LYS A 87 -0.49 3.52 17.13
C LYS A 87 -0.59 4.29 18.45
N PRO A 88 0.54 4.71 19.02
CA PRO A 88 0.54 5.48 20.26
C PRO A 88 0.27 6.97 20.00
N ILE A 89 -0.40 7.62 20.94
CA ILE A 89 -0.73 9.05 20.87
C ILE A 89 0.49 9.98 20.87
N ASN A 90 1.65 9.51 21.30
CA ASN A 90 2.85 10.31 21.44
C ASN A 90 3.79 10.28 20.22
N GLU A 91 3.40 9.65 19.14
CA GLU A 91 4.01 9.86 17.82
C GLU A 91 3.42 11.13 17.20
N ASN A 92 4.29 12.07 16.79
CA ASN A 92 3.84 13.26 16.09
C ASN A 92 3.72 13.01 14.58
N ILE A 93 3.08 13.95 13.86
CA ILE A 93 2.83 13.83 12.41
C ILE A 93 4.10 13.51 11.63
N LEU A 94 5.22 14.21 11.91
CA LEU A 94 6.45 14.01 11.14
C LEU A 94 7.16 12.70 11.49
N GLU A 95 7.10 12.23 12.74
CA GLU A 95 7.57 10.90 13.11
C GLU A 95 6.78 9.81 12.37
N GLU A 96 5.47 9.96 12.29
CA GLU A 96 4.60 9.06 11.54
C GLU A 96 4.91 9.10 10.04
N THR A 97 5.09 10.30 9.46
CA THR A 97 5.44 10.48 8.05
C THR A 97 6.72 9.77 7.67
N ILE A 98 7.77 9.88 8.49
CA ILE A 98 9.04 9.17 8.24
C ILE A 98 8.86 7.65 8.25
N LEU A 99 7.91 7.14 9.04
CA LEU A 99 7.59 5.71 9.02
C LEU A 99 6.74 5.31 7.80
N TYR A 100 5.92 6.20 7.25
CA TYR A 100 5.27 6.02 5.95
C TYR A 100 6.31 5.88 4.83
N GLU A 101 7.29 6.77 4.80
CA GLU A 101 8.35 6.73 3.79
C GLU A 101 9.27 5.52 3.97
N LEU A 102 9.55 5.10 5.20
CA LEU A 102 10.26 3.84 5.43
C LEU A 102 9.48 2.64 4.88
N LEU A 103 8.15 2.64 5.05
CA LEU A 103 7.30 1.62 4.47
C LEU A 103 7.35 1.68 2.95
N ALA A 104 7.15 2.85 2.34
CA ALA A 104 7.15 3.03 0.89
C ALA A 104 8.45 2.48 0.28
N VAL A 105 9.60 2.92 0.79
CA VAL A 105 10.92 2.49 0.31
C VAL A 105 11.13 0.97 0.44
N ASP A 106 10.92 0.40 1.62
CA ASP A 106 11.23 -1.02 1.85
C ASP A 106 10.17 -1.96 1.26
N LEU A 107 8.90 -1.54 1.22
CA LEU A 107 7.83 -2.31 0.57
C LEU A 107 8.06 -2.35 -0.94
N THR A 108 8.21 -1.19 -1.59
CA THR A 108 8.39 -1.08 -3.04
C THR A 108 9.63 -1.85 -3.49
N ALA A 109 10.76 -1.71 -2.77
CA ALA A 109 11.98 -2.48 -3.04
C ALA A 109 11.76 -3.99 -2.85
N LYS A 110 11.04 -4.41 -1.80
CA LYS A 110 10.74 -5.83 -1.56
C LYS A 110 9.87 -6.43 -2.66
N LEU A 111 8.82 -5.72 -3.08
CA LEU A 111 7.95 -6.16 -4.16
C LEU A 111 8.72 -6.24 -5.47
N ALA A 112 9.48 -5.21 -5.84
CA ALA A 112 10.29 -5.18 -7.06
C ALA A 112 11.30 -6.33 -7.14
N LYS A 113 11.96 -6.66 -6.03
CA LYS A 113 12.91 -7.81 -5.97
C LYS A 113 12.26 -9.15 -6.27
N CYS A 114 10.98 -9.30 -5.92
CA CYS A 114 10.25 -10.56 -6.04
C CYS A 114 9.31 -10.59 -7.24
N GLU A 115 9.16 -9.48 -7.96
CA GLU A 115 8.21 -9.34 -9.07
C GLU A 115 8.70 -10.07 -10.33
N PRO A 116 7.95 -11.09 -10.82
CA PRO A 116 8.31 -11.83 -12.02
C PRO A 116 7.96 -11.11 -13.32
N ASP A 117 6.98 -10.21 -13.32
CA ASP A 117 6.63 -9.41 -14.49
C ASP A 117 7.58 -8.20 -14.60
N MET A 118 8.37 -8.18 -15.68
CA MET A 118 9.41 -7.15 -15.86
C MET A 118 8.84 -5.74 -16.02
N TYR A 119 7.63 -5.60 -16.54
CA TYR A 119 7.01 -4.28 -16.69
C TYR A 119 6.51 -3.75 -15.34
N VAL A 120 5.86 -4.61 -14.53
CA VAL A 120 5.47 -4.26 -13.15
C VAL A 120 6.70 -3.97 -12.31
N LYS A 121 7.76 -4.78 -12.43
CA LYS A 121 9.05 -4.51 -11.77
C LYS A 121 9.58 -3.13 -12.12
N GLN A 122 9.59 -2.77 -13.40
CA GLN A 122 10.06 -1.46 -13.85
C GLN A 122 9.21 -0.30 -13.30
N ALA A 123 7.89 -0.49 -13.18
CA ALA A 123 7.01 0.48 -12.55
C ALA A 123 7.36 0.71 -11.07
N LEU A 124 7.61 -0.38 -10.33
CA LEU A 124 8.04 -0.32 -8.94
C LEU A 124 9.42 0.36 -8.80
N ASP A 125 10.39 -0.02 -9.64
CA ASP A 125 11.73 0.58 -9.64
C ASP A 125 11.70 2.07 -10.01
N PHE A 126 10.74 2.49 -10.83
CA PHE A 126 10.58 3.89 -11.23
C PHE A 126 10.14 4.76 -10.05
N ALA A 127 9.09 4.38 -9.32
CA ALA A 127 8.56 5.16 -8.21
C ALA A 127 9.42 5.07 -6.94
N LEU A 128 10.10 3.93 -6.71
CA LEU A 128 10.97 3.71 -5.56
C LEU A 128 11.97 4.86 -5.31
N LEU A 129 12.49 5.47 -6.38
CA LEU A 129 13.47 6.55 -6.26
C LEU A 129 12.84 7.86 -5.78
N GLU A 130 11.58 8.09 -6.05
CA GLU A 130 10.83 9.22 -5.52
C GLU A 130 10.52 9.02 -4.05
N ASP A 131 10.05 7.83 -3.65
CA ASP A 131 9.84 7.47 -2.24
C ASP A 131 11.12 7.64 -1.42
N PHE A 132 12.24 7.23 -1.98
CA PHE A 132 13.53 7.36 -1.33
C PHE A 132 13.95 8.84 -1.14
N ASP A 133 13.66 9.70 -2.11
CA ASP A 133 13.85 11.15 -1.99
C ASP A 133 12.87 11.78 -0.98
N HIS A 134 11.64 11.30 -0.91
CA HIS A 134 10.65 11.73 0.09
C HIS A 134 11.17 11.46 1.52
N LEU A 135 11.67 10.27 1.78
CA LEU A 135 12.29 9.91 3.06
C LEU A 135 13.43 10.88 3.43
N TYR A 136 14.28 11.22 2.47
CA TYR A 136 15.36 12.19 2.66
C TYR A 136 14.82 13.58 3.00
N ARG A 137 13.84 14.09 2.28
CA ARG A 137 13.29 15.43 2.44
C ARG A 137 12.54 15.58 3.78
N TYR A 138 11.72 14.62 4.19
CA TYR A 138 11.09 14.63 5.50
C TYR A 138 12.09 14.46 6.65
N SER A 139 13.15 13.70 6.44
CA SER A 139 14.24 13.58 7.40
C SER A 139 14.98 14.91 7.59
N ASN A 140 15.20 15.67 6.51
CA ASN A 140 15.73 17.02 6.57
C ASN A 140 14.79 17.98 7.29
N LEU A 141 13.49 17.92 7.04
CA LEU A 141 12.51 18.73 7.75
C LEU A 141 12.57 18.45 9.26
N MET A 142 12.69 17.18 9.67
CA MET A 142 12.85 16.81 11.08
C MET A 142 14.11 17.40 11.70
N LYS A 143 15.21 17.39 10.98
CA LYS A 143 16.46 18.00 11.46
C LYS A 143 16.36 19.51 11.59
N LEU A 144 15.72 20.17 10.62
CA LEU A 144 15.55 21.63 10.61
C LEU A 144 14.62 22.11 11.74
N GLU A 145 13.51 21.44 11.98
CA GLU A 145 12.48 21.89 12.90
C GLU A 145 12.65 21.37 14.34
N TYR A 146 13.13 20.15 14.48
CA TYR A 146 13.26 19.50 15.80
C TYR A 146 14.71 19.28 16.24
N GLY A 147 15.70 19.55 15.39
CA GLY A 147 17.12 19.27 15.68
C GLY A 147 17.44 17.79 15.85
N LYS A 148 16.57 16.89 15.35
CA LYS A 148 16.69 15.43 15.48
C LYS A 148 17.06 14.80 14.16
N ASN A 149 17.85 13.74 14.20
CA ASN A 149 18.12 12.91 13.04
C ASN A 149 17.09 11.79 12.96
N ALA A 150 16.57 11.51 11.77
CA ALA A 150 15.51 10.52 11.57
C ALA A 150 15.94 9.07 11.81
N GLU A 151 17.25 8.80 11.87
CA GLU A 151 17.80 7.47 12.15
C GLU A 151 17.33 6.88 13.48
N TYR A 152 16.89 7.70 14.44
CA TYR A 152 16.31 7.17 15.67
C TYR A 152 14.93 6.52 15.47
N LEU A 153 14.24 6.86 14.38
CA LEU A 153 12.94 6.29 14.00
C LEU A 153 13.08 5.05 13.12
N VAL A 154 13.92 5.18 12.08
CA VAL A 154 14.09 4.13 11.07
C VAL A 154 15.14 3.10 11.48
N GLY A 155 15.80 3.29 12.62
CA GLY A 155 16.98 2.52 12.97
C GLY A 155 18.12 2.80 12.00
N ARG A 156 19.04 1.86 11.86
CA ARG A 156 20.09 1.91 10.83
C ARG A 156 19.79 0.93 9.69
N TYR A 157 18.51 0.69 9.44
CA TYR A 157 18.06 -0.30 8.46
C TYR A 157 18.00 0.25 7.05
N THR A 158 17.85 1.58 6.89
CA THR A 158 17.87 2.24 5.59
C THR A 158 18.79 3.43 5.60
N GLU A 159 19.25 3.84 4.41
CA GLU A 159 20.01 5.08 4.24
C GLU A 159 19.06 6.25 3.98
N ILE A 160 19.46 7.43 4.46
CA ILE A 160 18.73 8.67 4.23
C ILE A 160 19.58 9.54 3.31
N MET A 161 19.32 9.45 2.02
CA MET A 161 20.03 10.20 1.00
C MET A 161 19.10 10.52 -0.19
N PRO A 162 19.34 11.63 -0.92
CA PRO A 162 18.50 12.01 -2.04
C PRO A 162 18.58 10.98 -3.19
N ALA A 163 17.47 10.82 -3.90
CA ALA A 163 17.40 10.01 -5.10
C ALA A 163 16.84 10.81 -6.28
N ARG A 164 15.67 10.49 -6.79
CA ARG A 164 15.01 11.27 -7.85
C ARG A 164 14.32 12.47 -7.21
N PRO A 165 14.73 13.72 -7.55
CA PRO A 165 14.15 14.90 -6.91
C PRO A 165 12.64 15.01 -7.19
N THR A 166 11.85 15.20 -6.15
CA THR A 166 10.40 15.40 -6.25
C THR A 166 10.03 16.61 -7.10
N ILE A 167 10.75 17.73 -6.90
CA ILE A 167 10.51 18.98 -7.64
C ILE A 167 10.80 18.82 -9.14
N SER A 168 11.59 17.83 -9.51
CA SER A 168 11.88 17.48 -10.90
C SER A 168 11.17 16.19 -11.28
N HIS A 169 9.94 16.02 -10.83
CA HIS A 169 9.11 14.86 -11.14
C HIS A 169 9.12 14.55 -12.65
N HIS A 170 9.43 13.31 -13.00
CA HIS A 170 9.71 12.91 -14.38
C HIS A 170 8.50 12.30 -15.08
N ARG A 171 7.31 12.49 -14.53
CA ARG A 171 6.08 11.99 -15.09
C ARG A 171 5.08 13.12 -15.28
N HIS A 172 4.45 13.19 -16.45
CA HIS A 172 3.33 14.10 -16.64
C HIS A 172 2.11 13.60 -15.85
N PRO A 173 1.37 14.46 -15.11
CA PRO A 173 0.29 14.04 -14.20
C PRO A 173 -0.86 13.27 -14.85
N VAL A 174 -1.04 13.42 -16.17
CA VAL A 174 -2.10 12.72 -16.92
C VAL A 174 -1.60 11.48 -17.64
N ASP A 175 -0.31 11.18 -17.59
CA ASP A 175 0.25 9.98 -18.19
C ASP A 175 -0.07 8.77 -17.29
N THR A 176 -0.75 7.81 -17.87
CA THR A 176 -0.95 6.49 -17.26
C THR A 176 0.04 5.50 -17.84
N ILE A 177 0.29 4.42 -17.13
CA ILE A 177 1.07 3.31 -17.65
C ILE A 177 0.15 2.23 -18.23
N ARG A 178 0.67 1.39 -19.10
CA ARG A 178 -0.17 0.34 -19.67
C ARG A 178 -0.47 -0.73 -18.62
N ARG A 179 -1.68 -1.26 -18.71
CA ARG A 179 -2.14 -2.36 -17.88
C ARG A 179 -1.24 -3.59 -18.04
N ALA A 180 -0.71 -4.10 -16.94
CA ALA A 180 0.12 -5.29 -16.91
C ALA A 180 -0.65 -6.52 -16.41
N THR A 181 -1.55 -6.37 -15.43
CA THR A 181 -2.30 -7.51 -14.89
C THR A 181 -3.50 -7.86 -15.77
N ASN A 182 -3.74 -9.16 -15.92
CA ASN A 182 -4.87 -9.77 -16.61
C ASN A 182 -5.22 -11.10 -15.92
N SER A 183 -6.13 -11.89 -16.49
CA SER A 183 -6.50 -13.20 -15.93
C SER A 183 -5.33 -14.18 -15.83
N GLU A 184 -4.32 -14.06 -16.70
CA GLU A 184 -3.16 -14.95 -16.82
C GLU A 184 -1.98 -14.50 -15.96
N ALA A 185 -2.00 -13.26 -15.44
CA ALA A 185 -0.95 -12.77 -14.55
C ALA A 185 -0.80 -13.69 -13.34
N SER A 186 0.44 -13.87 -12.88
CA SER A 186 0.73 -14.70 -11.72
C SER A 186 0.04 -14.17 -10.46
N THR A 187 -0.27 -15.03 -9.51
CA THR A 187 -0.87 -14.64 -8.22
C THR A 187 -0.01 -13.60 -7.50
N ILE A 188 1.30 -13.73 -7.55
CA ILE A 188 2.22 -12.80 -6.90
C ILE A 188 2.17 -11.41 -7.55
N THR A 189 2.13 -11.32 -8.88
CA THR A 189 1.98 -10.05 -9.60
C THR A 189 0.66 -9.35 -9.26
N LYS A 190 -0.45 -10.11 -9.23
CA LYS A 190 -1.75 -9.56 -8.80
C LYS A 190 -1.72 -9.02 -7.38
N LEU A 191 -1.06 -9.76 -6.46
CA LEU A 191 -0.86 -9.30 -5.07
C LEU A 191 -0.03 -8.02 -5.03
N HIS A 192 1.11 -7.98 -5.73
CA HIS A 192 1.99 -6.82 -5.71
C HIS A 192 1.27 -5.56 -6.17
N CYS A 193 0.54 -5.61 -7.29
CA CYS A 193 -0.22 -4.45 -7.79
C CYS A 193 -1.30 -4.00 -6.80
N ASN A 194 -2.04 -4.92 -6.16
CA ASN A 194 -3.05 -4.55 -5.18
C ASN A 194 -2.44 -3.97 -3.90
N ILE A 195 -1.34 -4.55 -3.41
CA ILE A 195 -0.67 -4.13 -2.18
C ILE A 195 -0.09 -2.73 -2.34
N ILE A 196 0.66 -2.49 -3.41
CA ILE A 196 1.31 -1.19 -3.62
C ILE A 196 0.27 -0.09 -3.86
N THR A 197 -0.76 -0.35 -4.66
CA THR A 197 -1.84 0.62 -4.87
C THR A 197 -2.53 1.01 -3.56
N ALA A 198 -2.79 0.04 -2.67
CA ALA A 198 -3.40 0.31 -1.36
C ALA A 198 -2.45 1.12 -0.44
N ALA A 199 -1.16 0.83 -0.46
CA ALA A 199 -0.16 1.54 0.32
C ALA A 199 -0.06 3.01 -0.11
N GLU A 200 0.09 3.27 -1.41
CA GLU A 200 0.20 4.61 -1.96
C GLU A 200 -1.09 5.42 -1.81
N GLN A 201 -2.25 4.79 -2.03
CA GLN A 201 -3.55 5.46 -1.80
C GLN A 201 -3.66 5.98 -0.35
N GLN A 202 -3.17 5.23 0.62
CA GLN A 202 -3.16 5.67 2.00
C GLN A 202 -2.13 6.78 2.24
N THR A 203 -0.94 6.67 1.68
CA THR A 203 0.13 7.67 1.81
C THR A 203 -0.33 9.00 1.24
N MET A 204 -0.86 9.01 0.02
CA MET A 204 -1.46 10.20 -0.60
C MET A 204 -2.55 10.82 0.29
N ASN A 205 -3.51 10.02 0.75
CA ASN A 205 -4.60 10.51 1.61
C ASN A 205 -4.08 11.10 2.91
N PHE A 206 -3.05 10.49 3.50
CA PHE A 206 -2.42 11.00 4.72
C PHE A 206 -1.78 12.37 4.47
N TYR A 207 -0.96 12.51 3.44
CA TYR A 207 -0.26 13.78 3.14
C TYR A 207 -1.23 14.90 2.77
N MET A 208 -2.23 14.62 1.95
CA MET A 208 -3.27 15.59 1.60
C MET A 208 -4.09 16.05 2.82
N ASN A 209 -4.29 15.19 3.81
CA ASN A 209 -5.00 15.55 5.03
C ASN A 209 -4.13 16.33 6.03
N VAL A 210 -2.82 16.03 6.12
CA VAL A 210 -1.94 16.67 7.11
C VAL A 210 -1.31 17.97 6.61
N CYS A 211 -1.28 18.23 5.31
CA CYS A 211 -0.66 19.43 4.74
C CYS A 211 -1.19 20.73 5.34
N ASN A 212 -2.49 20.82 5.62
CA ASN A 212 -3.11 21.99 6.25
C ASN A 212 -3.09 21.96 7.79
N LEU A 213 -2.73 20.83 8.39
CA LEU A 213 -2.64 20.66 9.84
C LEU A 213 -1.21 20.85 10.37
N TYR A 214 -0.23 20.77 9.47
CA TYR A 214 1.17 20.89 9.85
C TYR A 214 1.51 22.32 10.32
N PRO A 215 2.28 22.49 11.42
CA PRO A 215 2.42 23.82 12.06
C PRO A 215 3.22 24.85 11.23
N SER A 216 4.28 24.44 10.51
CA SER A 216 5.13 25.37 9.77
C SER A 216 4.73 25.48 8.30
N ASP A 217 4.94 26.66 7.70
CA ASP A 217 4.72 26.89 6.27
C ASP A 217 5.65 26.04 5.40
N LEU A 218 6.89 25.83 5.84
CA LEU A 218 7.84 24.98 5.12
C LEU A 218 7.33 23.53 5.04
N GLY A 219 6.92 22.96 6.17
CA GLY A 219 6.36 21.62 6.21
C GLY A 219 5.06 21.52 5.41
N ARG A 220 4.14 22.48 5.54
CA ARG A 220 2.88 22.50 4.77
C ARG A 220 3.11 22.43 3.27
N ARG A 221 4.07 23.20 2.75
CA ARG A 221 4.44 23.17 1.32
C ARG A 221 5.05 21.84 0.93
N LEU A 222 5.92 21.27 1.77
CA LEU A 222 6.54 19.97 1.52
C LEU A 222 5.49 18.86 1.45
N TYR A 223 4.55 18.81 2.40
CA TYR A 223 3.45 17.84 2.38
C TYR A 223 2.55 17.99 1.14
N GLN A 224 2.29 19.23 0.72
CA GLN A 224 1.50 19.47 -0.48
C GLN A 224 2.22 19.00 -1.74
N GLU A 225 3.51 19.31 -1.87
CA GLU A 225 4.32 18.92 -3.03
C GLU A 225 4.44 17.40 -3.13
N ILE A 226 4.85 16.73 -2.03
CA ILE A 226 4.99 15.28 -2.01
C ILE A 226 3.62 14.59 -2.19
N GLY A 227 2.57 15.11 -1.56
CA GLY A 227 1.21 14.57 -1.72
C GLY A 227 0.71 14.56 -3.18
N MET A 228 1.17 15.49 -4.02
CA MET A 228 0.87 15.48 -5.46
C MET A 228 1.67 14.39 -6.19
N VAL A 229 2.88 14.09 -5.78
CA VAL A 229 3.65 12.96 -6.33
C VAL A 229 3.04 11.62 -5.93
N GLU A 230 2.56 11.51 -4.69
CA GLU A 230 1.84 10.30 -4.25
C GLU A 230 0.52 10.08 -5.01
N GLU A 231 -0.14 11.14 -5.46
CA GLU A 231 -1.30 11.02 -6.36
C GLU A 231 -0.89 10.40 -7.70
N ASP A 232 0.25 10.81 -8.25
CA ASP A 232 0.81 10.20 -9.46
C ASP A 232 1.20 8.73 -9.23
N HIS A 233 1.73 8.36 -8.06
CA HIS A 233 2.00 6.97 -7.70
C HIS A 233 0.72 6.14 -7.64
N VAL A 234 -0.37 6.65 -7.06
CA VAL A 234 -1.68 5.98 -7.05
C VAL A 234 -2.19 5.74 -8.47
N THR A 235 -2.12 6.76 -9.33
CA THR A 235 -2.49 6.65 -10.75
C THR A 235 -1.61 5.64 -11.47
N HIS A 236 -0.30 5.68 -11.22
CA HIS A 236 0.70 4.82 -11.82
C HIS A 236 0.43 3.34 -11.49
N TYR A 237 0.40 2.99 -10.20
CA TYR A 237 0.19 1.60 -9.78
C TYR A 237 -1.24 1.11 -10.05
N GLY A 238 -2.24 1.98 -9.89
CA GLY A 238 -3.63 1.65 -10.20
C GLY A 238 -3.83 1.32 -11.68
N SER A 239 -3.05 1.92 -12.58
CA SER A 239 -3.08 1.62 -14.03
C SER A 239 -2.63 0.18 -14.36
N LEU A 240 -1.84 -0.46 -13.49
CA LEU A 240 -1.42 -1.85 -13.67
C LEU A 240 -2.55 -2.86 -13.46
N LEU A 241 -3.62 -2.49 -12.75
CA LEU A 241 -4.68 -3.40 -12.34
C LEU A 241 -5.53 -3.91 -13.51
N ASN A 242 -6.07 -5.11 -13.36
CA ASN A 242 -6.93 -5.73 -14.37
C ASN A 242 -8.34 -5.10 -14.39
N THR A 243 -8.62 -4.30 -15.41
CA THR A 243 -9.91 -3.62 -15.60
C THR A 243 -11.02 -4.50 -16.15
N ASN A 244 -10.75 -5.78 -16.49
CA ASN A 244 -11.74 -6.72 -17.01
C ASN A 244 -12.40 -7.57 -15.92
N MET A 245 -11.97 -7.43 -14.68
CA MET A 245 -12.58 -8.14 -13.55
C MET A 245 -13.93 -7.52 -13.18
N THR A 246 -14.89 -8.36 -12.84
CA THR A 246 -16.15 -7.91 -12.24
C THR A 246 -15.93 -7.44 -10.81
N PHE A 247 -16.90 -6.73 -10.24
CA PHE A 247 -16.84 -6.34 -8.82
C PHE A 247 -16.76 -7.55 -7.87
N LEU A 248 -17.37 -8.68 -8.22
CA LEU A 248 -17.29 -9.89 -7.39
C LEU A 248 -15.96 -10.61 -7.53
N GLU A 249 -15.34 -10.60 -8.69
CA GLU A 249 -13.98 -11.09 -8.88
C GLU A 249 -12.97 -10.22 -8.13
N ASN A 250 -13.10 -8.89 -8.22
CA ASN A 250 -12.28 -7.97 -7.44
C ASN A 250 -12.49 -8.16 -5.92
N LEU A 251 -13.72 -8.42 -5.47
CA LEU A 251 -13.98 -8.72 -4.06
C LEU A 251 -13.17 -9.94 -3.58
N VAL A 252 -13.14 -11.01 -4.37
CA VAL A 252 -12.31 -12.18 -4.04
C VAL A 252 -10.83 -11.82 -3.98
N MET A 253 -10.34 -11.01 -4.92
CA MET A 253 -8.94 -10.57 -4.94
C MET A 253 -8.58 -9.72 -3.72
N HIS A 254 -9.43 -8.76 -3.35
CA HIS A 254 -9.23 -7.92 -2.17
C HIS A 254 -9.18 -8.75 -0.87
N MET A 255 -10.15 -9.66 -0.66
CA MET A 255 -10.17 -10.53 0.53
C MET A 255 -8.98 -11.49 0.55
N TYR A 256 -8.53 -11.99 -0.60
CA TYR A 256 -7.34 -12.82 -0.69
C TYR A 256 -6.07 -12.03 -0.34
N THR A 257 -5.95 -10.79 -0.82
CA THR A 257 -4.84 -9.88 -0.49
C THR A 257 -4.77 -9.60 1.01
N ALA A 258 -5.91 -9.33 1.66
CA ALA A 258 -5.95 -9.13 3.11
C ALA A 258 -5.55 -10.40 3.88
N CYS A 259 -6.08 -11.56 3.50
CA CYS A 259 -5.65 -12.84 4.09
C CYS A 259 -4.13 -13.04 3.97
N TYR A 260 -3.56 -12.76 2.80
CA TYR A 260 -2.13 -12.88 2.55
C TYR A 260 -1.32 -11.92 3.43
N LEU A 261 -1.72 -10.65 3.51
CA LEU A 261 -1.02 -9.64 4.30
C LEU A 261 -1.11 -9.94 5.80
N TYR A 262 -2.29 -10.24 6.33
CA TYR A 262 -2.44 -10.57 7.75
C TYR A 262 -1.68 -11.83 8.13
N TYR A 263 -1.64 -12.84 7.24
CA TYR A 263 -0.85 -14.03 7.49
C TYR A 263 0.65 -13.74 7.43
N SER A 264 1.10 -12.93 6.49
CA SER A 264 2.50 -12.48 6.39
C SER A 264 2.93 -11.72 7.65
N CYS A 265 2.13 -10.74 8.06
CA CYS A 265 2.37 -9.98 9.30
C CYS A 265 2.39 -10.90 10.53
N LEU A 266 1.47 -11.85 10.63
CA LEU A 266 1.42 -12.79 11.75
C LEU A 266 2.67 -13.64 11.88
N GLN A 267 3.27 -14.06 10.74
CA GLN A 267 4.49 -14.89 10.73
C GLN A 267 5.75 -14.07 11.05
N ASP A 268 5.78 -12.80 10.65
CA ASP A 268 6.97 -11.93 10.70
C ASP A 268 6.97 -10.99 11.94
N GLU A 269 5.94 -11.00 12.79
CA GLU A 269 5.76 -10.05 13.88
C GLU A 269 6.42 -10.49 15.19
N ASP A 270 7.19 -9.58 15.80
CA ASP A 270 7.82 -9.76 17.10
C ASP A 270 7.02 -9.15 18.26
N ASN A 271 6.25 -8.09 17.99
CA ASN A 271 5.43 -7.41 19.00
C ASN A 271 4.18 -8.23 19.32
N GLN A 272 4.00 -8.65 20.57
CA GLN A 272 2.91 -9.54 20.97
C GLN A 272 1.52 -8.90 20.85
N GLN A 273 1.38 -7.60 21.10
CA GLN A 273 0.09 -6.90 20.96
C GLN A 273 -0.31 -6.86 19.48
N ALA A 274 0.59 -6.45 18.60
CA ALA A 274 0.36 -6.45 17.16
C ALA A 274 0.07 -7.86 16.64
N LYS A 275 0.85 -8.85 17.06
CA LYS A 275 0.67 -10.26 16.68
C LYS A 275 -0.71 -10.82 17.03
N CYS A 276 -1.27 -10.42 18.19
CA CYS A 276 -2.63 -10.79 18.57
C CYS A 276 -3.67 -10.18 17.60
N VAL A 277 -3.48 -8.91 17.21
CA VAL A 277 -4.37 -8.23 16.26
C VAL A 277 -4.28 -8.90 14.89
N TRP A 278 -3.06 -9.16 14.39
CA TRP A 278 -2.87 -9.85 13.10
C TRP A 278 -3.55 -11.21 13.06
N LYS A 279 -3.44 -11.98 14.14
CA LYS A 279 -4.07 -13.29 14.25
C LYS A 279 -5.59 -13.21 14.23
N GLU A 280 -6.17 -12.27 14.96
CA GLU A 280 -7.62 -12.06 15.04
C GLU A 280 -8.17 -11.63 13.69
N CYS A 281 -7.57 -10.61 13.07
CA CYS A 281 -7.99 -10.13 11.75
C CYS A 281 -7.80 -11.21 10.67
N PHE A 282 -6.72 -11.97 10.70
CA PHE A 282 -6.51 -13.08 9.76
C PHE A 282 -7.67 -14.09 9.78
N TYR A 283 -8.15 -14.47 10.95
CA TYR A 283 -9.27 -15.41 11.04
C TYR A 283 -10.59 -14.82 10.53
N GLN A 284 -10.78 -13.52 10.72
CA GLN A 284 -11.93 -12.81 10.16
C GLN A 284 -11.84 -12.75 8.64
N GLU A 285 -10.66 -12.44 8.10
CA GLU A 285 -10.43 -12.39 6.67
C GLU A 285 -10.61 -13.73 5.97
N ILE A 286 -10.26 -14.85 6.60
CA ILE A 286 -10.60 -16.17 6.09
C ILE A 286 -12.13 -16.33 5.92
N ALA A 287 -12.92 -15.84 6.87
CA ALA A 287 -14.38 -15.89 6.76
C ALA A 287 -14.90 -14.96 5.64
N ASN A 288 -14.33 -13.75 5.52
CA ASN A 288 -14.65 -12.78 4.47
C ASN A 288 -14.29 -13.33 3.08
N LEU A 289 -13.14 -13.96 2.92
CA LEU A 289 -12.70 -14.59 1.68
C LEU A 289 -13.63 -15.73 1.25
N LYS A 290 -13.97 -16.63 2.18
CA LYS A 290 -14.93 -17.70 1.88
C LYS A 290 -16.29 -17.15 1.50
N LYS A 291 -16.73 -16.10 2.19
CA LYS A 291 -17.98 -15.41 1.86
C LYS A 291 -17.94 -14.76 0.48
N SER A 292 -16.85 -14.11 0.12
CA SER A 292 -16.67 -13.52 -1.22
C SER A 292 -16.73 -14.58 -2.32
N ALA A 293 -16.09 -15.74 -2.11
CA ALA A 293 -16.14 -16.89 -3.03
C ALA A 293 -17.56 -17.45 -3.18
N GLU A 294 -18.33 -17.54 -2.08
CA GLU A 294 -19.75 -17.92 -2.12
C GLU A 294 -20.60 -16.93 -2.93
N LEU A 295 -20.36 -15.62 -2.75
CA LEU A 295 -21.06 -14.58 -3.48
C LEU A 295 -20.73 -14.62 -4.98
N LEU A 296 -19.46 -14.79 -5.34
CA LEU A 296 -19.04 -14.97 -6.73
C LEU A 296 -19.74 -16.17 -7.38
N LYS A 297 -19.76 -17.31 -6.68
CA LYS A 297 -20.46 -18.52 -7.16
C LYS A 297 -21.97 -18.31 -7.28
N LYS A 298 -22.58 -17.65 -6.31
CA LYS A 298 -24.04 -17.44 -6.28
C LYS A 298 -24.53 -16.49 -7.37
N TYR A 299 -23.84 -15.38 -7.60
CA TYR A 299 -24.32 -14.31 -8.47
C TYR A 299 -23.76 -14.34 -9.89
N GLU A 300 -22.56 -14.92 -10.08
CA GLU A 300 -21.92 -15.01 -11.39
C GLU A 300 -21.67 -16.45 -11.86
N ASN A 301 -22.00 -17.44 -11.03
CA ASN A 301 -21.74 -18.87 -11.29
C ASN A 301 -20.26 -19.17 -11.61
N LYS A 302 -19.33 -18.36 -11.09
CA LYS A 302 -17.89 -18.54 -11.23
C LYS A 302 -17.29 -19.16 -9.98
N HIS A 303 -16.22 -19.94 -10.13
CA HIS A 303 -15.44 -20.44 -9.01
C HIS A 303 -14.30 -19.45 -8.71
N TRP A 304 -13.88 -19.33 -7.45
CA TRP A 304 -12.80 -18.42 -7.05
C TRP A 304 -11.48 -18.67 -7.81
N SER A 305 -11.23 -19.89 -8.27
CA SER A 305 -10.03 -20.23 -9.06
C SER A 305 -9.94 -19.53 -10.41
N CYS A 306 -10.99 -18.90 -10.90
CA CYS A 306 -10.88 -18.01 -12.07
C CYS A 306 -10.19 -16.68 -11.73
N VAL A 307 -10.05 -16.34 -10.45
CA VAL A 307 -9.35 -15.16 -9.95
C VAL A 307 -7.95 -15.51 -9.44
N ILE A 308 -7.87 -16.57 -8.62
CA ILE A 308 -6.65 -17.07 -7.97
C ILE A 308 -6.45 -18.53 -8.40
N ALA A 309 -5.58 -18.78 -9.35
CA ALA A 309 -5.49 -20.06 -10.06
C ALA A 309 -5.35 -21.30 -9.14
N ASP A 310 -4.40 -21.29 -8.21
CA ASP A 310 -4.10 -22.42 -7.31
C ASP A 310 -4.56 -22.19 -5.86
N GLY A 311 -4.94 -20.96 -5.53
CA GLY A 311 -5.40 -20.56 -4.20
C GLY A 311 -4.32 -20.48 -3.12
N ALA A 312 -3.17 -21.09 -3.33
CA ALA A 312 -2.09 -21.07 -2.35
C ALA A 312 -1.41 -19.71 -2.26
N PHE A 313 -1.01 -19.31 -1.04
CA PHE A 313 -0.17 -18.13 -0.89
C PHE A 313 1.21 -18.37 -1.52
N PRO A 314 1.73 -17.41 -2.31
CA PRO A 314 3.13 -17.40 -2.71
C PRO A 314 4.04 -17.18 -1.48
N ASP A 315 5.34 -16.97 -1.71
CA ASP A 315 6.27 -16.59 -0.64
C ASP A 315 5.72 -15.38 0.12
N LEU A 316 5.82 -15.43 1.44
CA LEU A 316 5.20 -14.41 2.29
C LEU A 316 5.96 -13.08 2.21
N LEU A 317 5.20 -11.99 2.32
CA LEU A 317 5.77 -10.66 2.43
C LEU A 317 6.44 -10.48 3.80
N THR A 318 7.75 -10.29 3.78
CA THR A 318 8.54 -9.93 4.97
C THR A 318 9.13 -8.54 4.77
N LEU A 319 8.87 -7.63 5.68
CA LEU A 319 9.44 -6.29 5.66
C LEU A 319 10.82 -6.29 6.33
N GLY A 320 11.79 -5.67 5.67
CA GLY A 320 13.17 -5.59 6.14
C GLY A 320 13.99 -4.66 5.26
N PRO A 321 15.25 -4.37 5.62
CA PRO A 321 16.09 -3.41 4.90
C PRO A 321 16.44 -3.90 3.49
N ASN A 322 16.39 -2.98 2.53
CA ASN A 322 16.70 -3.25 1.12
C ASN A 322 17.79 -2.31 0.54
N VAL A 323 18.69 -1.81 1.36
CA VAL A 323 19.70 -0.80 1.03
C VAL A 323 20.50 -1.13 -0.23
N GLU A 324 20.97 -2.35 -0.38
CA GLU A 324 21.78 -2.75 -1.55
C GLU A 324 20.98 -2.69 -2.84
N TYR A 325 19.73 -3.14 -2.79
CA TYR A 325 18.82 -3.08 -3.94
C TYR A 325 18.55 -1.62 -4.36
N ILE A 326 18.23 -0.76 -3.40
CA ILE A 326 17.96 0.66 -3.64
C ILE A 326 19.17 1.35 -4.27
N ARG A 327 20.38 1.10 -3.77
CA ARG A 327 21.62 1.64 -4.34
C ARG A 327 21.85 1.19 -5.79
N ASP A 328 21.55 -0.05 -6.11
CA ASP A 328 21.66 -0.56 -7.48
C ASP A 328 20.65 0.11 -8.41
N ILE A 329 19.43 0.29 -7.96
CA ILE A 329 18.40 1.01 -8.72
C ILE A 329 18.78 2.47 -8.94
N ILE A 330 19.22 3.20 -7.90
CA ILE A 330 19.71 4.59 -8.04
C ILE A 330 20.80 4.67 -9.12
N LYS A 331 21.76 3.77 -9.08
CA LYS A 331 22.88 3.77 -10.02
C LYS A 331 22.44 3.58 -11.48
N ASN A 332 21.42 2.77 -11.71
CA ASN A 332 21.08 2.28 -13.03
C ASN A 332 19.85 2.95 -13.66
N THR A 333 18.96 3.55 -12.87
CA THR A 333 17.63 3.97 -13.35
C THR A 333 17.25 5.42 -13.01
N VAL A 334 18.06 6.15 -12.27
CA VAL A 334 17.74 7.54 -11.85
C VAL A 334 17.51 8.49 -13.03
N THR A 335 18.10 8.21 -14.20
CA THR A 335 17.95 9.02 -15.42
C THR A 335 16.76 8.63 -16.30
N ASN A 336 16.05 7.56 -15.95
CA ASN A 336 14.86 7.16 -16.68
C ASN A 336 13.68 8.02 -16.30
N THR A 337 12.78 8.21 -17.26
CA THR A 337 11.50 8.89 -17.06
C THR A 337 10.37 8.13 -17.75
N SER A 338 9.15 8.55 -17.52
CA SER A 338 7.97 8.04 -18.21
C SER A 338 7.65 8.93 -19.41
N LEU A 339 7.26 8.32 -20.51
CA LEU A 339 6.73 8.96 -21.70
C LEU A 339 5.43 8.26 -22.08
N LYS A 340 4.30 8.87 -21.76
CA LYS A 340 2.95 8.26 -21.91
C LYS A 340 2.90 6.92 -21.14
N GLU A 341 2.71 5.82 -21.84
CA GLU A 341 2.55 4.49 -21.26
C GLU A 341 3.88 3.74 -21.04
N ASP A 342 5.00 4.27 -21.52
CA ASP A 342 6.30 3.59 -21.48
C ASP A 342 7.37 4.41 -20.73
N TYR A 343 8.50 3.79 -20.48
CA TYR A 343 9.67 4.39 -19.84
C TYR A 343 10.79 4.58 -20.87
N CYS A 344 11.52 5.69 -20.74
CA CYS A 344 12.68 5.96 -21.57
C CYS A 344 13.72 6.80 -20.80
N PRO A 345 14.98 6.83 -21.25
CA PRO A 345 15.94 7.82 -20.79
C PRO A 345 15.46 9.25 -21.07
N VAL A 346 15.68 10.15 -20.11
CA VAL A 346 15.25 11.56 -20.18
C VAL A 346 15.76 12.30 -21.43
N ASP A 347 16.96 11.97 -21.88
CA ASP A 347 17.58 12.56 -23.08
C ASP A 347 16.96 12.10 -24.42
N LEU A 348 16.07 11.11 -24.38
CA LEU A 348 15.33 10.61 -25.53
C LEU A 348 13.90 11.17 -25.65
N ILE A 349 13.46 12.02 -24.71
CA ILE A 349 12.13 12.63 -24.79
C ILE A 349 12.12 13.66 -25.93
N PRO A 350 11.10 13.63 -26.83
CA PRO A 350 10.93 14.67 -27.85
C PRO A 350 10.84 16.07 -27.24
N LEU A 351 11.54 17.04 -27.82
CA LEU A 351 11.59 18.41 -27.28
C LEU A 351 10.24 19.13 -27.27
N ASP A 352 9.27 18.68 -28.02
CA ASP A 352 7.89 19.16 -28.09
C ASP A 352 6.92 18.35 -27.22
N SER A 353 7.44 17.53 -26.32
CA SER A 353 6.62 16.74 -25.37
C SER A 353 6.07 17.63 -24.26
N ASP A 354 4.84 17.34 -23.85
CA ASP A 354 4.16 17.95 -22.69
C ASP A 354 4.99 17.85 -21.41
N PHE A 355 5.89 16.87 -21.32
CA PHE A 355 6.84 16.72 -20.24
C PHE A 355 7.65 18.00 -19.97
N PHE A 356 8.22 18.62 -21.00
CA PHE A 356 9.03 19.83 -20.82
C PHE A 356 8.20 21.06 -20.48
N GLU A 357 6.97 21.15 -21.01
CA GLU A 357 6.04 22.21 -20.64
C GLU A 357 5.65 22.09 -19.17
N TYR A 358 5.31 20.88 -18.71
CA TYR A 358 5.00 20.61 -17.32
C TYR A 358 6.18 20.91 -16.39
N GLN A 359 7.39 20.45 -16.74
CA GLN A 359 8.60 20.73 -15.95
C GLN A 359 8.93 22.23 -15.86
N ALA A 360 8.50 23.04 -16.82
CA ALA A 360 8.69 24.48 -16.77
C ALA A 360 7.69 25.20 -15.84
N ILE A 361 6.59 24.53 -15.49
CA ILE A 361 5.54 25.06 -14.61
C ILE A 361 5.85 24.74 -13.14
N VAL A 362 6.33 23.54 -12.87
CA VAL A 362 6.65 23.08 -11.51
C VAL A 362 8.08 23.42 -11.12
#